data_85ebfe9d45ccbbf39a83893ade257683
#
_entry.id   85ebfe9d45ccbbf39a83893ade257683
#
_cell.length_a   1.000
_cell.length_b   1.000
_cell.length_c   1.000
_cell.angle_alpha   90.00
_cell.angle_beta   90.00
_cell.angle_gamma   90.00
#
_symmetry.space_group_name_H-M   'P 1'
#
loop_
_entity.id
_entity.type
_entity.pdbx_description
1 polymer ?
#
loop_
_entity_poly.entity_id
_entity_poly.type
_entity_poly.pdbx_seq_one_letter_code
_entity_poly.pdbx_strand_id
1 'polypeptide(L)'
;VGTIWLKPVVVLVNQGVYSAANDFTLRMKGLPQVKIVGVKTGGGGGLPMSSELPNGWAVRFSSSRTYDADGADIEQGITPDVVLKDEIARGAEVDPYIEASANLLTRWILQIKSKQKKQ
;
A
#
# COMPACT_ATOMS: atom_id res chain seq x y z
N VAL A 1 -17.10 -19.53 9.48
CA VAL A 1 -15.88 -19.76 8.68
C VAL A 1 -15.89 -18.72 7.56
N GLY A 2 -14.93 -17.80 7.59
CA GLY A 2 -14.85 -16.73 6.58
C GLY A 2 -14.37 -17.26 5.23
N THR A 3 -14.82 -16.62 4.15
CA THR A 3 -14.33 -16.92 2.79
C THR A 3 -12.95 -16.26 2.60
N ILE A 4 -11.94 -17.06 2.24
CA ILE A 4 -10.60 -16.55 1.94
C ILE A 4 -10.50 -16.26 0.44
N TRP A 5 -10.05 -15.06 0.08
CA TRP A 5 -9.80 -14.68 -1.30
C TRP A 5 -8.37 -15.06 -1.71
N LEU A 6 -8.26 -16.01 -2.64
CA LEU A 6 -6.96 -16.53 -3.11
C LEU A 6 -6.57 -16.07 -4.51
N LYS A 7 -7.43 -15.28 -5.17
CA LYS A 7 -7.13 -14.75 -6.51
C LYS A 7 -6.19 -13.54 -6.42
N PRO A 8 -5.48 -13.20 -7.50
CA PRO A 8 -4.65 -12.01 -7.56
C PRO A 8 -5.40 -10.73 -7.16
N VAL A 9 -4.74 -9.89 -6.40
CA VAL A 9 -5.24 -8.60 -5.92
C VAL A 9 -4.18 -7.54 -6.18
N VAL A 10 -4.59 -6.38 -6.65
CA VAL A 10 -3.78 -5.17 -6.69
C VAL A 10 -4.34 -4.17 -5.70
N VAL A 11 -3.46 -3.62 -4.86
CA VAL A 11 -3.77 -2.51 -3.96
C VAL A 11 -3.10 -1.26 -4.52
N LEU A 12 -3.92 -0.26 -4.84
CA LEU A 12 -3.44 1.04 -5.31
C LEU A 12 -3.08 1.93 -4.13
N VAL A 13 -1.90 2.54 -4.20
CA VAL A 13 -1.39 3.41 -3.15
C VAL A 13 -0.80 4.70 -3.72
N ASN A 14 -0.91 5.77 -2.93
CA ASN A 14 -0.26 7.05 -3.20
C ASN A 14 0.17 7.71 -1.90
N GLN A 15 0.72 8.92 -1.96
CA GLN A 15 1.19 9.69 -0.81
C GLN A 15 0.09 10.02 0.21
N GLY A 16 -1.19 9.96 -0.18
CA GLY A 16 -2.34 10.12 0.72
C GLY A 16 -2.64 8.90 1.60
N VAL A 17 -2.02 7.76 1.31
CA VAL A 17 -2.13 6.54 2.15
C VAL A 17 -1.29 6.74 3.41
N TYR A 18 -1.95 6.96 4.55
CA TYR A 18 -1.30 7.35 5.80
C TYR A 18 -1.89 6.61 7.01
N SER A 19 -1.10 6.42 8.08
CA SER A 19 -1.53 5.85 9.36
C SER A 19 -2.15 4.45 9.20
N ALA A 20 -3.39 4.21 9.62
CA ALA A 20 -4.06 2.90 9.52
C ALA A 20 -4.11 2.35 8.09
N ALA A 21 -4.21 3.22 7.07
CA ALA A 21 -4.13 2.79 5.67
C ALA A 21 -2.72 2.33 5.29
N ASN A 22 -1.69 2.92 5.89
CA ASN A 22 -0.30 2.48 5.73
C ASN A 22 -0.08 1.10 6.39
N ASP A 23 -0.61 0.88 7.60
CA ASP A 23 -0.59 -0.43 8.27
C ASP A 23 -1.33 -1.51 7.46
N PHE A 24 -2.48 -1.16 6.88
CA PHE A 24 -3.19 -2.05 5.96
C PHE A 24 -2.32 -2.42 4.76
N THR A 25 -1.66 -1.43 4.15
CA THR A 25 -0.76 -1.65 3.01
C THR A 25 0.39 -2.59 3.36
N LEU A 26 0.99 -2.41 4.55
CA LEU A 26 2.04 -3.31 5.06
C LEU A 26 1.57 -4.76 5.12
N ARG A 27 0.40 -4.99 5.73
CA ARG A 27 -0.17 -6.35 5.89
C ARG A 27 -0.53 -6.96 4.55
N MET A 28 -1.08 -6.18 3.63
CA MET A 28 -1.41 -6.63 2.28
C MET A 28 -0.16 -6.98 1.47
N LYS A 29 0.91 -6.21 1.59
CA LYS A 29 2.20 -6.44 0.90
C LYS A 29 2.82 -7.80 1.26
N GLY A 30 2.59 -8.29 2.48
CA GLY A 30 3.07 -9.61 2.91
C GLY A 30 2.34 -10.82 2.31
N LEU A 31 1.25 -10.61 1.54
CA LEU A 31 0.45 -11.69 0.99
C LEU A 31 0.89 -12.06 -0.43
N PRO A 32 1.12 -13.36 -0.74
CA PRO A 32 1.67 -13.79 -2.04
C PRO A 32 0.76 -13.51 -3.23
N GLN A 33 -0.57 -13.39 -3.00
CA GLN A 33 -1.55 -13.06 -4.04
C GLN A 33 -1.77 -11.55 -4.21
N VAL A 34 -1.02 -10.70 -3.49
CA VAL A 34 -1.19 -9.24 -3.52
C VAL A 34 0.01 -8.56 -4.18
N LYS A 35 -0.25 -7.51 -4.94
CA LYS A 35 0.73 -6.55 -5.43
C LYS A 35 0.32 -5.15 -5.04
N ILE A 36 1.25 -4.42 -4.46
CA ILE A 36 1.08 -2.99 -4.16
C ILE A 36 1.55 -2.20 -5.38
N VAL A 37 0.70 -1.34 -5.90
CA VAL A 37 0.97 -0.57 -7.14
C VAL A 37 0.70 0.90 -6.90
N GLY A 38 1.59 1.76 -7.38
CA GLY A 38 1.41 3.21 -7.25
C GLY A 38 2.70 3.96 -6.96
N VAL A 39 2.64 4.94 -6.07
CA VAL A 39 3.82 5.65 -5.55
C VAL A 39 3.95 5.41 -4.05
N LYS A 40 5.10 5.73 -3.49
CA LYS A 40 5.39 5.55 -2.06
C LYS A 40 4.29 6.17 -1.19
N THR A 41 3.84 5.43 -0.18
CA THR A 41 2.82 5.91 0.77
C THR A 41 3.32 7.06 1.65
N GLY A 42 2.40 7.76 2.31
CA GLY A 42 2.72 8.86 3.21
C GLY A 42 3.29 8.46 4.57
N GLY A 43 3.22 7.18 4.93
CA GLY A 43 3.80 6.68 6.19
C GLY A 43 2.86 6.78 7.40
N GLY A 44 3.42 7.17 8.54
CA GLY A 44 2.67 7.34 9.79
C GLY A 44 2.32 6.02 10.48
N GLY A 45 3.33 5.21 10.81
CA GLY A 45 3.16 3.87 11.39
C GLY A 45 3.12 3.81 12.93
N GLY A 46 3.20 4.96 13.64
CA GLY A 46 3.24 5.00 15.10
C GLY A 46 1.88 5.29 15.73
N LEU A 47 1.62 4.74 16.92
CA LEU A 47 0.46 5.12 17.73
C LEU A 47 0.61 6.57 18.20
N PRO A 48 -0.29 7.49 17.82
CA PRO A 48 -0.16 8.87 18.23
C PRO A 48 -0.56 9.05 19.70
N MET A 49 0.29 9.70 20.47
CA MET A 49 0.00 10.20 21.81
C MET A 49 -0.08 11.72 21.80
N SER A 50 -0.93 12.24 22.66
CA SER A 50 -1.07 13.68 22.87
C SER A 50 -0.58 14.05 24.28
N SER A 51 0.10 15.16 24.38
CA SER A 51 0.50 15.79 25.65
C SER A 51 0.17 17.26 25.60
N GLU A 52 -0.01 17.89 26.76
CA GLU A 52 -0.25 19.31 26.88
C GLU A 52 1.01 20.00 27.44
N LEU A 53 1.37 21.13 26.86
CA LEU A 53 2.45 21.97 27.34
C LEU A 53 1.92 22.93 28.42
N PRO A 54 2.79 23.46 29.31
CA PRO A 54 2.38 24.37 30.39
C PRO A 54 1.63 25.62 29.95
N ASN A 55 1.78 26.01 28.68
CA ASN A 55 1.07 27.13 28.06
C ASN A 55 -0.30 26.76 27.45
N GLY A 56 -0.76 25.52 27.64
CA GLY A 56 -2.03 25.02 27.09
C GLY A 56 -1.98 24.54 25.64
N TRP A 57 -0.81 24.48 25.01
CA TRP A 57 -0.67 23.94 23.66
C TRP A 57 -0.65 22.40 23.69
N ALA A 58 -1.38 21.81 22.76
CA ALA A 58 -1.34 20.36 22.55
C ALA A 58 -0.19 19.99 21.61
N VAL A 59 0.57 18.97 21.99
CA VAL A 59 1.62 18.35 21.17
C VAL A 59 1.18 16.91 20.90
N ARG A 60 1.31 16.48 19.64
CA ARG A 60 1.03 15.12 19.22
C ARG A 60 2.26 14.50 18.56
N PHE A 61 2.60 13.28 18.96
CA PHE A 61 3.79 12.57 18.47
C PHE A 61 3.51 11.06 18.40
N SER A 62 4.26 10.35 17.54
CA SER A 62 4.23 8.90 17.44
C SER A 62 4.93 8.28 18.65
N SER A 63 4.27 7.36 19.36
CA SER A 63 4.79 6.71 20.55
C SER A 63 5.39 5.33 20.31
N SER A 64 5.22 4.77 19.11
CA SER A 64 5.75 3.47 18.70
C SER A 64 6.31 3.53 17.30
N ARG A 65 7.11 2.51 16.95
CA ARG A 65 7.59 2.29 15.59
C ARG A 65 7.10 0.94 15.09
N THR A 66 6.74 0.88 13.83
CA THR A 66 6.36 -0.35 13.14
C THR A 66 7.34 -0.60 12.00
N TYR A 67 7.80 -1.84 11.88
CA TYR A 67 8.76 -2.24 10.88
C TYR A 67 8.12 -3.26 9.94
N ASP A 68 8.55 -3.27 8.68
CA ASP A 68 8.22 -4.34 7.75
C ASP A 68 9.06 -5.61 8.02
N ALA A 69 8.84 -6.65 7.21
CA ALA A 69 9.55 -7.92 7.35
C ALA A 69 11.07 -7.81 7.09
N ASP A 70 11.49 -6.78 6.38
CA ASP A 70 12.89 -6.52 6.05
C ASP A 70 13.55 -5.57 7.08
N GLY A 71 12.81 -5.14 8.11
CA GLY A 71 13.25 -4.24 9.15
C GLY A 71 13.24 -2.76 8.79
N ALA A 72 12.57 -2.37 7.70
CA ALA A 72 12.41 -0.97 7.33
C ALA A 72 11.28 -0.31 8.15
N ASP A 73 11.54 0.88 8.68
CA ASP A 73 10.58 1.67 9.43
C ASP A 73 9.50 2.23 8.49
N ILE A 74 8.24 1.81 8.69
CA ILE A 74 7.12 2.23 7.84
C ILE A 74 6.63 3.66 8.12
N GLU A 75 7.16 4.32 9.13
CA GLU A 75 6.90 5.76 9.37
C GLU A 75 7.27 6.62 8.15
N GLN A 76 8.29 6.20 7.42
CA GLN A 76 8.75 6.87 6.19
C GLN A 76 7.94 6.49 4.94
N GLY A 77 6.90 5.69 5.09
CA GLY A 77 6.09 5.18 3.99
C GLY A 77 6.61 3.89 3.37
N ILE A 78 5.71 3.17 2.72
CA ILE A 78 5.93 1.88 2.08
C ILE A 78 6.16 2.08 0.58
N THR A 79 7.25 1.53 0.07
CA THR A 79 7.52 1.50 -1.37
C THR A 79 6.66 0.39 -2.00
N PRO A 80 5.88 0.69 -3.06
CA PRO A 80 5.07 -0.31 -3.75
C PRO A 80 5.93 -1.33 -4.51
N ASP A 81 5.35 -2.49 -4.84
CA ASP A 81 6.00 -3.52 -5.65
C ASP A 81 6.16 -3.08 -7.10
N VAL A 82 5.22 -2.27 -7.59
CA VAL A 82 5.26 -1.65 -8.91
C VAL A 82 5.11 -0.15 -8.75
N VAL A 83 6.20 0.56 -8.97
CA VAL A 83 6.21 2.03 -8.90
C VAL A 83 5.66 2.61 -10.20
N LEU A 84 4.62 3.42 -10.10
CA LEU A 84 4.10 4.23 -11.21
C LEU A 84 4.70 5.63 -11.15
N LYS A 85 4.75 6.31 -12.29
CA LYS A 85 5.13 7.73 -12.32
C LYS A 85 4.01 8.56 -11.70
N ASP A 86 4.37 9.57 -10.91
CA ASP A 86 3.43 10.46 -10.21
C ASP A 86 2.74 11.48 -11.16
N GLU A 87 2.86 11.27 -12.45
CA GLU A 87 2.18 12.07 -13.47
C GLU A 87 0.72 11.61 -13.57
N ILE A 88 -0.11 12.08 -12.62
CA ILE A 88 -1.56 12.02 -12.81
C ILE A 88 -1.86 12.96 -13.98
N ALA A 89 -2.18 12.41 -15.13
CA ALA A 89 -2.73 13.17 -16.24
C ALA A 89 -4.09 13.75 -15.80
N ARG A 90 -4.07 14.96 -15.25
CA ARG A 90 -5.31 15.69 -14.89
C ARG A 90 -6.13 15.85 -16.16
N GLY A 91 -7.33 15.26 -16.16
CA GLY A 91 -8.23 15.29 -17.31
C GLY A 91 -8.20 14.04 -18.19
N ALA A 92 -7.50 12.97 -17.82
CA ALA A 92 -7.64 11.70 -18.48
C ALA A 92 -9.05 11.13 -18.25
N GLU A 93 -9.66 10.57 -19.28
CA GLU A 93 -10.99 9.95 -19.22
C GLU A 93 -10.98 8.70 -18.32
N VAL A 94 -9.83 8.05 -18.19
CA VAL A 94 -9.57 6.90 -17.28
C VAL A 94 -8.39 7.23 -16.40
N ASP A 95 -8.50 6.92 -15.11
CA ASP A 95 -7.39 7.04 -14.16
C ASP A 95 -6.23 6.11 -14.58
N PRO A 96 -5.04 6.65 -14.89
CA PRO A 96 -3.90 5.86 -15.36
C PRO A 96 -3.43 4.80 -14.33
N TYR A 97 -3.68 5.01 -13.04
CA TYR A 97 -3.39 4.02 -12.01
C TYR A 97 -4.30 2.80 -12.12
N ILE A 98 -5.59 3.03 -12.39
CA ILE A 98 -6.58 1.97 -12.60
C ILE A 98 -6.24 1.20 -13.87
N GLU A 99 -5.93 1.89 -14.96
CA GLU A 99 -5.58 1.25 -16.24
C GLU A 99 -4.31 0.39 -16.11
N ALA A 100 -3.24 0.93 -15.54
CA ALA A 100 -1.99 0.20 -15.32
C ALA A 100 -2.21 -1.04 -14.45
N SER A 101 -3.05 -0.94 -13.43
CA SER A 101 -3.37 -2.04 -12.52
C SER A 101 -4.23 -3.12 -13.16
N ALA A 102 -5.21 -2.76 -13.97
CA ALA A 102 -6.02 -3.70 -14.73
C ALA A 102 -5.16 -4.48 -15.73
N ASN A 103 -4.24 -3.81 -16.42
CA ASN A 103 -3.27 -4.42 -17.33
C ASN A 103 -2.32 -5.38 -16.59
N LEU A 104 -1.84 -5.01 -15.42
CA LEU A 104 -1.01 -5.87 -14.58
C LEU A 104 -1.77 -7.12 -14.12
N LEU A 105 -2.98 -6.97 -13.61
CA LEU A 105 -3.83 -8.08 -13.18
C LEU A 105 -4.10 -9.05 -14.33
N THR A 106 -4.44 -8.55 -15.50
CA THR A 106 -4.72 -9.38 -16.68
C THR A 106 -3.50 -10.23 -17.05
N ARG A 107 -2.32 -9.64 -17.14
CA ARG A 107 -1.07 -10.36 -17.43
C ARG A 107 -0.76 -11.40 -16.35
N TRP A 108 -0.91 -11.04 -15.08
CA TRP A 108 -0.65 -11.94 -13.97
C TRP A 108 -1.59 -13.15 -13.97
N ILE A 109 -2.88 -12.94 -14.19
CA ILE A 109 -3.87 -14.03 -14.29
C ILE A 109 -3.55 -14.98 -15.47
N LEU A 110 -3.15 -14.42 -16.63
CA LEU A 110 -2.76 -15.23 -17.80
C LEU A 110 -1.50 -16.06 -17.51
N GLN A 111 -0.53 -15.52 -16.80
CA GLN A 111 0.68 -16.26 -16.40
C GLN A 111 0.35 -17.42 -15.46
N ILE A 112 -0.54 -17.24 -14.48
CA ILE A 112 -0.98 -18.31 -13.58
C ILE A 112 -1.67 -19.42 -14.37
N LYS A 113 -2.60 -19.08 -15.26
CA LYS A 113 -3.31 -20.06 -16.10
C LYS A 113 -2.36 -20.84 -17.01
N SER A 114 -1.34 -20.19 -17.56
CA SER A 114 -0.35 -20.85 -18.42
C SER A 114 0.52 -21.86 -17.66
N LYS A 115 0.87 -21.57 -16.41
CA LYS A 115 1.62 -22.50 -15.54
C LYS A 115 0.80 -23.72 -15.14
N GLN A 116 -0.49 -23.54 -14.86
CA GLN A 116 -1.39 -24.65 -14.51
C GLN A 116 -1.65 -25.62 -15.66
N LYS A 117 -1.56 -25.16 -16.92
CA LYS A 117 -1.73 -26.02 -18.10
C LYS A 117 -0.48 -26.87 -18.45
N LYS A 118 0.66 -26.59 -17.82
CA LYS A 118 1.94 -27.28 -18.06
C LYS A 118 2.26 -28.33 -16.98
N GLN A 119 1.43 -28.45 -15.97
CA GLN A 119 1.42 -29.51 -14.94
C GLN A 119 0.34 -30.55 -15.25
#